data_b0c53d4cadac01512c9c4f3c0f7d3354
#
_entry.id   b0c53d4cadac01512c9c4f3c0f7d3354
#
_cell.length_a   1.000
_cell.length_b   1.000
_cell.length_c   1.000
_cell.angle_alpha   90.00
_cell.angle_beta   90.00
_cell.angle_gamma   90.00
#
_symmetry.space_group_name_H-M   'P 1'
#
loop_
_entity.id
_entity.type
_entity.pdbx_description
1 polymer ?
#
loop_
_entity_poly.entity_id
_entity_poly.type
_entity_poly.pdbx_seq_one_letter_code
_entity_poly.pdbx_strand_id
1 'polypeptide(L)'
;MEASTVRTQDHYVTFGRREGDEDFPNSLISGISTFLGAQVIPPVRDRLEEAEVKAAVLGLPWEGTNTCRPGASYGPRSIRRATEHYLSYHGEFQVDLFDALNLTDCGDVSIVPGNARRTFDRAERCITEIVEAGAFPIIFGGDDSCPIPVTSAMSKLIEGKMGYIQMDSHMDTAEAVAGETLNHACPVSRTAELPNVDGHNVALVGINGPLNPRVEREYVDRTGIQMVTIWDIDEWGIDKTIERVLEIAWDGTDGVVLHTDLDVLDQGFTTGVTTPETGGLTPREVIKMIRAFVRQGVDAYVITECSSVYDPANKAARVATRLALDALGVRANPAGTGRV
;
A
#
# COMPACT_ATOMS: atom_id res chain seq x y z
N MET A 1 10.90 -33.24 -19.84
CA MET A 1 10.54 -32.08 -20.69
C MET A 1 9.01 -32.04 -20.71
N GLU A 2 8.44 -31.44 -19.69
CA GLU A 2 7.00 -31.16 -19.66
C GLU A 2 6.75 -29.92 -20.48
N ALA A 3 5.83 -30.05 -21.42
CA ALA A 3 5.46 -28.99 -22.32
C ALA A 3 4.90 -27.82 -21.50
N SER A 4 5.48 -26.62 -21.65
CA SER A 4 4.84 -25.40 -21.22
C SER A 4 3.50 -25.33 -21.94
N THR A 5 2.42 -25.56 -21.22
CA THR A 5 1.07 -25.33 -21.74
C THR A 5 0.94 -23.87 -22.06
N VAL A 6 0.99 -23.54 -23.35
CA VAL A 6 0.63 -22.21 -23.85
C VAL A 6 -0.83 -21.99 -23.44
N ARG A 7 -1.06 -21.09 -22.48
CA ARG A 7 -2.41 -20.68 -22.08
C ARG A 7 -3.12 -20.13 -23.31
N THR A 8 -4.18 -20.76 -23.73
CA THR A 8 -4.98 -20.37 -24.91
C THR A 8 -5.84 -19.15 -24.63
N GLN A 9 -6.38 -18.52 -25.67
CA GLN A 9 -7.23 -17.31 -25.57
C GLN A 9 -8.45 -17.44 -24.62
N ASP A 10 -8.87 -18.67 -24.30
CA ASP A 10 -9.97 -18.92 -23.37
C ASP A 10 -9.71 -18.44 -21.93
N HIS A 11 -8.45 -18.20 -21.56
CA HIS A 11 -8.09 -17.63 -20.27
C HIS A 11 -8.46 -16.15 -20.10
N TYR A 12 -8.80 -15.42 -21.14
CA TYR A 12 -9.29 -14.06 -21.01
C TYR A 12 -10.63 -13.93 -20.31
N VAL A 13 -11.38 -15.01 -20.23
CA VAL A 13 -12.73 -15.02 -19.62
C VAL A 13 -12.70 -15.54 -18.18
N THR A 14 -11.56 -16.06 -17.73
CA THR A 14 -11.49 -16.80 -16.47
C THR A 14 -10.27 -16.40 -15.65
N PHE A 15 -10.47 -15.37 -14.87
CA PHE A 15 -9.47 -14.89 -13.91
C PHE A 15 -9.23 -15.92 -12.82
N GLY A 16 -7.96 -16.12 -12.44
CA GLY A 16 -7.58 -16.97 -11.33
C GLY A 16 -7.92 -18.45 -11.52
N ARG A 17 -8.23 -18.89 -12.73
CA ARG A 17 -8.46 -20.32 -13.00
C ARG A 17 -7.18 -21.11 -12.93
N ARG A 18 -7.21 -22.20 -12.17
CA ARG A 18 -6.37 -23.39 -12.41
C ARG A 18 -7.09 -24.28 -13.43
N GLU A 19 -6.32 -24.99 -14.26
CA GLU A 19 -6.83 -26.01 -15.15
C GLU A 19 -7.66 -27.04 -14.34
N GLY A 20 -8.92 -27.25 -14.73
CA GLY A 20 -9.86 -28.14 -14.01
C GLY A 20 -10.92 -27.44 -13.15
N ASP A 21 -10.87 -26.11 -12.97
CA ASP A 21 -11.87 -25.34 -12.20
C ASP A 21 -12.99 -24.76 -13.09
N GLU A 22 -13.38 -25.46 -14.14
CA GLU A 22 -14.27 -24.98 -15.20
C GLU A 22 -15.68 -24.68 -14.71
N ASP A 23 -16.15 -25.39 -13.67
CA ASP A 23 -17.50 -25.24 -13.12
C ASP A 23 -17.58 -24.17 -12.00
N PHE A 24 -16.46 -23.77 -11.40
CA PHE A 24 -16.40 -22.82 -10.28
C PHE A 24 -15.38 -21.70 -10.48
N PRO A 25 -15.39 -21.00 -11.62
CA PRO A 25 -14.40 -19.99 -11.87
C PRO A 25 -14.71 -18.67 -11.15
N ASN A 26 -13.68 -18.02 -10.66
CA ASN A 26 -13.72 -16.56 -10.57
C ASN A 26 -13.64 -16.01 -12.00
N SER A 27 -14.66 -15.30 -12.41
CA SER A 27 -14.69 -14.64 -13.72
C SER A 27 -14.89 -13.15 -13.55
N LEU A 28 -14.73 -12.38 -14.62
CA LEU A 28 -14.97 -10.93 -14.64
C LEU A 28 -16.34 -10.51 -14.07
N ILE A 29 -17.31 -11.39 -14.09
CA ILE A 29 -18.70 -11.07 -13.75
C ILE A 29 -19.31 -11.99 -12.69
N SER A 30 -18.53 -12.94 -12.17
CA SER A 30 -19.03 -13.91 -11.18
C SER A 30 -17.88 -14.41 -10.28
N GLY A 31 -18.24 -14.91 -9.11
CA GLY A 31 -17.31 -15.47 -8.14
C GLY A 31 -17.14 -14.62 -6.88
N ILE A 32 -16.15 -14.97 -6.07
CA ILE A 32 -15.79 -14.20 -4.87
C ILE A 32 -14.71 -13.19 -5.25
N SER A 33 -14.96 -11.91 -4.97
CA SER A 33 -13.99 -10.84 -5.25
C SER A 33 -12.76 -10.96 -4.33
N THR A 34 -11.69 -11.52 -4.86
CA THR A 34 -10.34 -11.43 -4.30
C THR A 34 -9.48 -10.53 -5.18
N PHE A 35 -8.30 -10.13 -4.72
CA PHE A 35 -7.42 -9.30 -5.55
C PHE A 35 -6.98 -10.08 -6.80
N LEU A 36 -7.34 -9.62 -7.98
CA LEU A 36 -7.12 -10.31 -9.29
C LEU A 36 -7.74 -11.72 -9.40
N GLY A 37 -8.65 -12.12 -8.52
CA GLY A 37 -9.11 -13.50 -8.45
C GLY A 37 -8.07 -14.46 -7.85
N ALA A 38 -7.08 -13.94 -7.13
CA ALA A 38 -6.05 -14.74 -6.47
C ALA A 38 -6.66 -15.75 -5.48
N GLN A 39 -5.98 -16.88 -5.30
CA GLN A 39 -6.34 -17.86 -4.29
C GLN A 39 -6.31 -17.22 -2.90
N VAL A 40 -7.30 -17.54 -2.07
CA VAL A 40 -7.30 -17.14 -0.67
C VAL A 40 -6.48 -18.12 0.15
N ILE A 41 -5.42 -17.61 0.81
CA ILE A 41 -4.60 -18.36 1.76
C ILE A 41 -4.53 -17.52 3.04
N PRO A 42 -4.95 -18.04 4.21
CA PRO A 42 -4.89 -17.28 5.43
C PRO A 42 -3.44 -16.89 5.76
N PRO A 43 -3.21 -15.74 6.44
CA PRO A 43 -1.88 -15.26 6.80
C PRO A 43 -1.32 -16.11 7.96
N VAL A 44 -0.91 -17.32 7.64
CA VAL A 44 -0.27 -18.31 8.51
C VAL A 44 0.98 -18.79 7.79
N ARG A 45 2.13 -18.61 8.42
CA ARG A 45 3.46 -18.83 7.83
C ARG A 45 3.56 -20.17 7.11
N ASP A 46 3.27 -21.29 7.80
CA ASP A 46 3.39 -22.63 7.22
C ASP A 46 2.54 -22.80 5.94
N ARG A 47 1.35 -22.16 5.88
CA ARG A 47 0.47 -22.21 4.71
C ARG A 47 1.01 -21.42 3.53
N LEU A 48 1.61 -20.27 3.81
CA LEU A 48 2.21 -19.40 2.81
C LEU A 48 3.50 -20.01 2.26
N GLU A 49 4.32 -20.64 3.14
CA GLU A 49 5.53 -21.39 2.75
C GLU A 49 5.18 -22.61 1.89
N GLU A 50 4.16 -23.41 2.29
CA GLU A 50 3.68 -24.57 1.53
C GLU A 50 3.22 -24.19 0.11
N ALA A 51 2.63 -23.01 -0.04
CA ALA A 51 2.17 -22.48 -1.32
C ALA A 51 3.24 -21.67 -2.07
N GLU A 52 4.47 -21.59 -1.53
CA GLU A 52 5.59 -20.81 -2.11
C GLU A 52 5.21 -19.37 -2.45
N VAL A 53 4.40 -18.73 -1.60
CA VAL A 53 3.91 -17.36 -1.81
C VAL A 53 5.07 -16.37 -1.76
N LYS A 54 5.19 -15.52 -2.77
CA LYS A 54 6.22 -14.45 -2.83
C LYS A 54 5.63 -13.04 -2.68
N ALA A 55 4.33 -12.89 -2.87
CA ALA A 55 3.61 -11.66 -2.60
C ALA A 55 2.21 -11.97 -2.08
N ALA A 56 1.79 -11.23 -1.06
CA ALA A 56 0.49 -11.41 -0.41
C ALA A 56 -0.23 -10.08 -0.23
N VAL A 57 -1.53 -10.07 -0.55
CA VAL A 57 -2.42 -8.95 -0.24
C VAL A 57 -3.13 -9.23 1.07
N LEU A 58 -3.16 -8.24 1.97
CA LEU A 58 -3.88 -8.29 3.23
C LEU A 58 -4.76 -7.04 3.38
N GLY A 59 -6.04 -7.19 3.67
CA GLY A 59 -6.92 -6.08 4.02
C GLY A 59 -6.87 -5.76 5.51
N LEU A 60 -6.88 -4.48 5.86
CA LEU A 60 -7.06 -3.97 7.22
C LEU A 60 -8.22 -2.96 7.21
N PRO A 61 -9.47 -3.42 7.18
CA PRO A 61 -10.66 -2.56 7.06
C PRO A 61 -11.00 -1.85 8.38
N TRP A 62 -10.00 -1.20 8.96
CA TRP A 62 -10.15 -0.41 10.18
C TRP A 62 -10.50 1.04 9.82
N GLU A 63 -11.49 1.58 10.52
CA GLU A 63 -11.86 2.97 10.46
C GLU A 63 -12.44 3.35 11.82
N GLY A 64 -11.62 3.95 12.66
CA GLY A 64 -12.04 4.28 14.04
C GLY A 64 -11.74 5.71 14.43
N THR A 65 -10.95 6.42 13.62
CA THR A 65 -10.42 7.72 14.01
C THR A 65 -10.63 8.83 12.98
N ASN A 66 -11.32 8.53 11.90
CA ASN A 66 -11.60 9.46 10.84
C ASN A 66 -12.39 10.70 11.30
N THR A 67 -11.91 11.88 10.95
CA THR A 67 -12.48 13.15 11.43
C THR A 67 -13.30 13.90 10.38
N CYS A 68 -13.18 13.55 9.09
CA CYS A 68 -13.85 14.25 8.01
C CYS A 68 -15.01 13.43 7.43
N ARG A 69 -14.70 12.46 6.57
CA ARG A 69 -15.70 11.66 5.85
C ARG A 69 -15.50 10.17 6.15
N PRO A 70 -16.53 9.43 6.60
CA PRO A 70 -16.39 7.99 6.84
C PRO A 70 -16.38 7.21 5.52
N GLY A 71 -15.92 5.96 5.55
CA GLY A 71 -16.00 5.02 4.43
C GLY A 71 -14.69 4.35 4.04
N ALA A 72 -13.58 4.71 4.67
CA ALA A 72 -12.27 4.09 4.42
C ALA A 72 -12.25 2.59 4.74
N SER A 73 -13.04 2.13 5.70
CA SER A 73 -13.18 0.69 6.01
C SER A 73 -13.68 -0.16 4.83
N TYR A 74 -14.30 0.45 3.83
CA TYR A 74 -14.68 -0.24 2.59
C TYR A 74 -13.53 -0.30 1.57
N GLY A 75 -12.39 0.36 1.83
CA GLY A 75 -11.24 0.46 0.94
C GLY A 75 -10.74 -0.90 0.45
N PRO A 76 -10.37 -1.84 1.33
CA PRO A 76 -9.87 -3.16 0.93
C PRO A 76 -10.81 -3.91 -0.01
N ARG A 77 -12.10 -3.89 0.29
CA ARG A 77 -13.14 -4.51 -0.56
C ARG A 77 -13.26 -3.83 -1.91
N SER A 78 -13.20 -2.49 -1.92
CA SER A 78 -13.37 -1.70 -3.15
C SER A 78 -12.20 -1.88 -4.10
N ILE A 79 -10.97 -1.96 -3.56
CA ILE A 79 -9.75 -2.23 -4.32
C ILE A 79 -9.81 -3.62 -4.94
N ARG A 80 -10.21 -4.67 -4.18
CA ARG A 80 -10.40 -6.02 -4.73
C ARG A 80 -11.40 -6.03 -5.87
N ARG A 81 -12.57 -5.40 -5.70
CA ARG A 81 -13.58 -5.30 -6.75
C ARG A 81 -13.10 -4.54 -7.98
N ALA A 82 -12.25 -3.53 -7.81
CA ALA A 82 -11.69 -2.79 -8.93
C ALA A 82 -10.76 -3.67 -9.79
N THR A 83 -10.22 -4.77 -9.25
CA THR A 83 -9.40 -5.72 -10.02
C THR A 83 -10.19 -6.61 -10.96
N GLU A 84 -11.52 -6.69 -10.84
CA GLU A 84 -12.38 -7.51 -11.71
C GLU A 84 -12.24 -7.18 -13.21
N HIS A 85 -11.65 -6.02 -13.54
CA HIS A 85 -11.38 -5.58 -14.91
C HIS A 85 -9.91 -5.72 -15.33
N TYR A 86 -9.04 -6.32 -14.50
CA TYR A 86 -7.63 -6.48 -14.79
C TYR A 86 -7.25 -7.95 -14.95
N LEU A 87 -6.19 -8.17 -15.70
CA LEU A 87 -5.58 -9.48 -15.90
C LEU A 87 -4.36 -9.64 -14.99
N SER A 88 -3.96 -10.88 -14.70
CA SER A 88 -2.71 -11.18 -14.00
C SER A 88 -1.47 -10.83 -14.82
N TYR A 89 -1.58 -10.84 -16.16
CA TYR A 89 -0.49 -10.46 -17.04
C TYR A 89 -0.32 -8.93 -17.09
N HIS A 90 0.80 -8.46 -16.59
CA HIS A 90 1.16 -7.04 -16.64
C HIS A 90 1.91 -6.72 -17.93
N GLY A 91 1.21 -6.14 -18.93
CA GLY A 91 1.74 -5.90 -20.27
C GLY A 91 2.98 -5.01 -20.33
N GLU A 92 3.10 -4.01 -19.44
CA GLU A 92 4.27 -3.12 -19.41
C GLU A 92 5.52 -3.81 -18.84
N PHE A 93 5.37 -4.69 -17.86
CA PHE A 93 6.44 -5.49 -17.28
C PHE A 93 6.65 -6.84 -17.98
N GLN A 94 5.73 -7.22 -18.89
CA GLN A 94 5.75 -8.48 -19.62
C GLN A 94 5.88 -9.72 -18.71
N VAL A 95 5.10 -9.73 -17.65
CA VAL A 95 5.12 -10.79 -16.64
C VAL A 95 3.70 -11.15 -16.18
N ASP A 96 3.44 -12.42 -15.96
CA ASP A 96 2.25 -12.88 -15.26
C ASP A 96 2.53 -12.88 -13.75
N LEU A 97 1.71 -12.16 -12.99
CA LEU A 97 1.91 -11.95 -11.56
C LEU A 97 1.68 -13.23 -10.73
N PHE A 98 0.78 -14.12 -11.18
CA PHE A 98 0.58 -15.40 -10.50
C PHE A 98 1.76 -16.33 -10.73
N ASP A 99 2.25 -16.43 -11.96
CA ASP A 99 3.38 -17.30 -12.30
C ASP A 99 4.69 -16.83 -11.63
N ALA A 100 4.90 -15.52 -11.55
CA ALA A 100 6.14 -14.97 -11.00
C ALA A 100 6.16 -14.92 -9.48
N LEU A 101 5.01 -14.61 -8.86
CA LEU A 101 4.94 -14.26 -7.43
C LEU A 101 4.14 -15.24 -6.58
N ASN A 102 3.48 -16.25 -7.18
CA ASN A 102 2.47 -17.03 -6.46
C ASN A 102 1.56 -16.13 -5.62
N LEU A 103 1.11 -15.02 -6.28
CA LEU A 103 0.34 -13.97 -5.63
C LEU A 103 -0.91 -14.54 -4.97
N THR A 104 -1.10 -14.22 -3.69
CA THR A 104 -2.25 -14.66 -2.91
C THR A 104 -3.00 -13.50 -2.27
N ASP A 105 -4.26 -13.72 -1.94
CA ASP A 105 -5.06 -12.82 -1.12
C ASP A 105 -5.26 -13.44 0.27
N CYS A 106 -4.73 -12.81 1.30
CA CYS A 106 -4.84 -13.28 2.68
C CYS A 106 -6.19 -12.93 3.36
N GLY A 107 -7.11 -12.32 2.60
CA GLY A 107 -8.35 -11.82 3.17
C GLY A 107 -8.14 -10.58 4.03
N ASP A 108 -8.98 -10.40 5.04
CA ASP A 108 -8.95 -9.24 5.92
C ASP A 108 -8.59 -9.61 7.36
N VAL A 109 -7.87 -8.72 8.02
CA VAL A 109 -7.65 -8.77 9.47
C VAL A 109 -9.00 -8.71 10.19
N SER A 110 -9.19 -9.59 11.15
CA SER A 110 -10.41 -9.61 11.98
C SER A 110 -10.45 -8.39 12.90
N ILE A 111 -11.31 -7.43 12.57
CA ILE A 111 -11.50 -6.19 13.31
C ILE A 111 -12.13 -6.45 14.70
N VAL A 112 -11.68 -5.72 15.71
CA VAL A 112 -12.34 -5.60 17.00
C VAL A 112 -13.03 -4.24 17.07
N PRO A 113 -14.36 -4.17 16.87
CA PRO A 113 -15.07 -2.90 16.84
C PRO A 113 -14.77 -2.03 18.06
N GLY A 114 -14.44 -0.76 17.85
CA GLY A 114 -14.14 0.19 18.92
C GLY A 114 -12.82 -0.05 19.68
N ASN A 115 -11.95 -0.94 19.19
CA ASN A 115 -10.68 -1.22 19.86
C ASN A 115 -9.52 -1.28 18.86
N ALA A 116 -8.87 -0.13 18.65
CA ALA A 116 -7.73 0.00 17.76
C ALA A 116 -6.57 -0.91 18.20
N ARG A 117 -6.17 -0.88 19.47
CA ARG A 117 -5.05 -1.67 19.98
C ARG A 117 -5.19 -3.15 19.67
N ARG A 118 -6.33 -3.76 20.01
CA ARG A 118 -6.55 -5.19 19.73
C ARG A 118 -6.65 -5.51 18.25
N THR A 119 -7.14 -4.59 17.43
CA THR A 119 -7.16 -4.74 15.99
C THR A 119 -5.75 -4.69 15.43
N PHE A 120 -4.96 -3.72 15.86
CA PHE A 120 -3.58 -3.54 15.40
C PHE A 120 -2.65 -4.68 15.86
N ASP A 121 -2.84 -5.20 17.08
CA ASP A 121 -2.12 -6.41 17.52
C ASP A 121 -2.41 -7.63 16.62
N ARG A 122 -3.62 -7.72 16.06
CA ARG A 122 -3.96 -8.78 15.07
C ARG A 122 -3.33 -8.51 13.71
N ALA A 123 -3.38 -7.25 13.26
CA ALA A 123 -2.75 -6.85 11.99
C ALA A 123 -1.25 -7.12 12.03
N GLU A 124 -0.58 -6.69 13.09
CA GLU A 124 0.85 -6.93 13.29
C GLU A 124 1.20 -8.42 13.19
N ARG A 125 0.44 -9.31 13.86
CA ARG A 125 0.67 -10.75 13.73
C ARG A 125 0.49 -11.26 12.31
N CYS A 126 -0.57 -10.86 11.61
CA CYS A 126 -0.79 -11.27 10.22
C CYS A 126 0.35 -10.83 9.29
N ILE A 127 0.85 -9.61 9.48
CA ILE A 127 1.96 -9.05 8.70
C ILE A 127 3.25 -9.83 9.01
N THR A 128 3.51 -10.11 10.28
CA THR A 128 4.66 -10.92 10.70
C THR A 128 4.65 -12.28 10.04
N GLU A 129 3.53 -12.99 10.05
CA GLU A 129 3.38 -14.30 9.40
C GLU A 129 3.67 -14.25 7.89
N ILE A 130 3.22 -13.20 7.21
CA ILE A 130 3.46 -13.00 5.77
C ILE A 130 4.95 -12.76 5.49
N VAL A 131 5.59 -11.87 6.25
CA VAL A 131 6.99 -11.50 6.04
C VAL A 131 7.92 -12.65 6.42
N GLU A 132 7.65 -13.36 7.53
CA GLU A 132 8.44 -14.53 7.95
C GLU A 132 8.31 -15.70 6.97
N ALA A 133 7.22 -15.80 6.20
CA ALA A 133 7.08 -16.72 5.09
C ALA A 133 7.89 -16.33 3.83
N GLY A 134 8.58 -15.18 3.87
CA GLY A 134 9.35 -14.63 2.74
C GLY A 134 8.51 -13.94 1.68
N ALA A 135 7.23 -13.64 1.95
CA ALA A 135 6.34 -12.98 1.03
C ALA A 135 6.35 -11.46 1.21
N PHE A 136 6.28 -10.72 0.09
CA PHE A 136 6.14 -9.26 0.08
C PHE A 136 4.69 -8.87 0.43
N PRO A 137 4.46 -8.14 1.55
CA PRO A 137 3.13 -7.74 1.95
C PRO A 137 2.68 -6.47 1.22
N ILE A 138 1.47 -6.50 0.63
CA ILE A 138 0.72 -5.31 0.24
C ILE A 138 -0.51 -5.21 1.13
N ILE A 139 -0.62 -4.13 1.88
CA ILE A 139 -1.71 -3.90 2.83
C ILE A 139 -2.67 -2.88 2.24
N PHE A 140 -3.94 -3.26 2.08
CA PHE A 140 -5.01 -2.33 1.83
C PHE A 140 -5.62 -1.92 3.16
N GLY A 141 -5.30 -0.72 3.61
CA GLY A 141 -5.80 -0.16 4.86
C GLY A 141 -7.21 0.41 4.75
N GLY A 142 -7.72 0.82 5.87
CA GLY A 142 -8.87 1.69 6.03
C GLY A 142 -8.42 3.13 6.18
N ASP A 143 -8.64 3.72 7.38
CA ASP A 143 -8.15 5.06 7.71
C ASP A 143 -6.62 5.09 7.87
N ASP A 144 -6.04 6.26 7.91
CA ASP A 144 -4.59 6.45 7.93
C ASP A 144 -3.90 6.09 9.26
N SER A 145 -4.60 5.49 10.20
CA SER A 145 -3.97 4.82 11.34
C SER A 145 -3.45 3.40 11.00
N CYS A 146 -3.84 2.85 9.85
CA CYS A 146 -3.47 1.50 9.41
C CYS A 146 -1.96 1.28 9.18
N PRO A 147 -1.13 2.27 8.82
CA PRO A 147 0.32 2.10 8.77
C PRO A 147 0.96 1.78 10.13
N ILE A 148 0.36 2.20 11.25
CA ILE A 148 0.92 2.00 12.59
C ILE A 148 1.26 0.51 12.87
N PRO A 149 0.34 -0.46 12.74
CA PRO A 149 0.70 -1.86 12.95
C PRO A 149 1.66 -2.43 11.91
N VAL A 150 1.70 -1.86 10.69
CA VAL A 150 2.62 -2.28 9.64
C VAL A 150 4.04 -1.89 10.01
N THR A 151 4.29 -0.62 10.32
CA THR A 151 5.61 -0.15 10.72
C THR A 151 6.07 -0.77 12.03
N SER A 152 5.15 -1.04 12.99
CA SER A 152 5.44 -1.77 14.22
C SER A 152 5.90 -3.22 13.95
N ALA A 153 5.28 -3.94 13.03
CA ALA A 153 5.70 -5.28 12.62
C ALA A 153 7.06 -5.23 11.93
N MET A 154 7.21 -4.35 10.94
CA MET A 154 8.43 -4.24 10.13
C MET A 154 9.64 -3.80 10.96
N SER A 155 9.46 -2.90 11.92
CA SER A 155 10.51 -2.50 12.86
C SER A 155 11.10 -3.65 13.67
N LYS A 156 10.31 -4.70 13.93
CA LYS A 156 10.76 -5.89 14.65
C LYS A 156 11.42 -6.93 13.73
N LEU A 157 11.09 -6.90 12.44
CA LEU A 157 11.54 -7.87 11.45
C LEU A 157 12.78 -7.39 10.68
N ILE A 158 12.94 -6.09 10.50
CA ILE A 158 14.12 -5.50 9.86
C ILE A 158 15.27 -5.48 10.86
N GLU A 159 16.31 -6.25 10.57
CA GLU A 159 17.56 -6.23 11.35
C GLU A 159 18.35 -4.95 11.02
N GLY A 160 18.35 -3.97 11.93
CA GLY A 160 19.02 -2.70 11.73
C GLY A 160 18.05 -1.52 11.57
N LYS A 161 18.45 -0.50 10.81
CA LYS A 161 17.66 0.73 10.65
C LYS A 161 16.55 0.58 9.62
N MET A 162 15.37 1.15 9.94
CA MET A 162 14.23 1.19 9.06
C MET A 162 13.98 2.61 8.53
N GLY A 163 13.89 2.76 7.21
CA GLY A 163 13.39 3.95 6.54
C GLY A 163 11.88 3.90 6.34
N TYR A 164 11.26 5.07 6.20
CA TYR A 164 9.83 5.20 5.96
C TYR A 164 9.54 6.28 4.93
N ILE A 165 8.69 5.96 3.98
CA ILE A 165 8.17 6.91 2.99
C ILE A 165 6.67 6.99 3.15
N GLN A 166 6.14 8.17 3.44
CA GLN A 166 4.71 8.48 3.36
C GLN A 166 4.45 9.41 2.19
N MET A 167 3.63 8.97 1.25
CA MET A 167 3.09 9.82 0.18
C MET A 167 1.69 10.26 0.60
N ASP A 168 1.52 11.54 0.89
CA ASP A 168 0.35 12.08 1.56
C ASP A 168 0.25 13.59 1.36
N SER A 169 -0.95 14.14 1.35
CA SER A 169 -1.17 15.59 1.45
C SER A 169 -0.96 16.12 2.87
N HIS A 170 -1.05 15.26 3.86
CA HIS A 170 -0.95 15.63 5.29
C HIS A 170 0.35 15.15 5.92
N MET A 171 0.78 15.82 6.99
CA MET A 171 2.00 15.43 7.71
C MET A 171 1.78 14.21 8.62
N ASP A 172 0.61 14.07 9.20
CA ASP A 172 0.20 12.97 10.09
C ASP A 172 1.19 12.67 11.20
N THR A 173 1.78 13.74 11.72
CA THR A 173 2.79 13.74 12.77
C THR A 173 2.24 14.17 14.13
N ALA A 174 0.92 14.18 14.30
CA ALA A 174 0.31 14.45 15.60
C ALA A 174 0.77 13.41 16.63
N GLU A 175 1.13 13.86 17.84
CA GLU A 175 1.50 12.94 18.93
C GLU A 175 0.28 12.24 19.51
N ALA A 176 -0.88 12.91 19.51
CA ALA A 176 -2.17 12.37 19.86
C ALA A 176 -3.29 13.31 19.38
N VAL A 177 -4.46 12.76 19.10
CA VAL A 177 -5.68 13.52 18.83
C VAL A 177 -6.70 13.18 19.90
N ALA A 178 -7.16 14.18 20.65
CA ALA A 178 -8.06 14.01 21.80
C ALA A 178 -7.57 12.96 22.82
N GLY A 179 -6.27 12.79 22.96
CA GLY A 179 -5.64 11.81 23.85
C GLY A 179 -5.43 10.42 23.22
N GLU A 180 -5.93 10.16 22.01
CA GLU A 180 -5.73 8.91 21.28
C GLU A 180 -4.48 8.96 20.40
N THR A 181 -3.57 8.01 20.59
CA THR A 181 -2.29 7.90 19.87
C THR A 181 -2.36 6.97 18.68
N LEU A 182 -3.35 6.05 18.65
CA LEU A 182 -3.62 5.17 17.52
C LEU A 182 -4.68 5.82 16.61
N ASN A 183 -4.29 6.92 15.98
CA ASN A 183 -5.16 7.82 15.24
C ASN A 183 -4.63 8.04 13.83
N HIS A 184 -5.52 8.37 12.87
CA HIS A 184 -5.17 8.60 11.46
C HIS A 184 -4.18 9.77 11.27
N ALA A 185 -4.14 10.76 12.16
CA ALA A 185 -3.16 11.84 12.11
C ALA A 185 -1.82 11.51 12.84
N CYS A 186 -1.60 10.24 13.24
CA CYS A 186 -0.47 9.85 14.07
C CYS A 186 0.49 8.80 13.45
N PRO A 187 0.31 8.25 12.25
CA PRO A 187 1.15 7.15 11.77
C PRO A 187 2.62 7.52 11.70
N VAL A 188 2.95 8.73 11.27
CA VAL A 188 4.34 9.18 11.16
C VAL A 188 4.98 9.35 12.54
N SER A 189 4.29 9.97 13.49
CA SER A 189 4.82 10.12 14.84
C SER A 189 5.02 8.76 15.51
N ARG A 190 4.08 7.83 15.36
CA ARG A 190 4.23 6.44 15.88
C ARG A 190 5.38 5.71 15.21
N THR A 191 5.59 5.92 13.92
CA THR A 191 6.71 5.33 13.17
C THR A 191 8.05 5.92 13.64
N ALA A 192 8.14 7.24 13.77
CA ALA A 192 9.37 7.92 14.20
C ALA A 192 9.77 7.60 15.65
N GLU A 193 8.84 7.11 16.49
CA GLU A 193 9.11 6.66 17.86
C GLU A 193 9.62 5.22 17.94
N LEU A 194 9.66 4.47 16.85
CA LEU A 194 10.17 3.11 16.83
C LEU A 194 11.69 3.09 17.05
N PRO A 195 12.22 2.08 17.75
CA PRO A 195 13.60 2.11 18.26
C PRO A 195 14.68 2.11 17.17
N ASN A 196 14.34 1.66 15.97
CA ASN A 196 15.25 1.56 14.82
C ASN A 196 14.89 2.53 13.67
N VAL A 197 14.09 3.56 13.93
CA VAL A 197 13.75 4.61 12.97
C VAL A 197 14.43 5.91 13.39
N ASP A 198 15.16 6.52 12.46
CA ASP A 198 15.70 7.87 12.60
C ASP A 198 14.83 8.82 11.77
N GLY A 199 14.42 9.96 12.33
CA GLY A 199 13.61 10.94 11.60
C GLY A 199 14.24 11.37 10.27
N HIS A 200 15.58 11.39 10.17
CA HIS A 200 16.28 11.70 8.91
C HIS A 200 16.05 10.65 7.80
N ASN A 201 15.60 9.45 8.14
CA ASN A 201 15.23 8.40 7.20
C ASN A 201 13.71 8.31 6.96
N VAL A 202 12.95 9.29 7.45
CA VAL A 202 11.51 9.43 7.22
C VAL A 202 11.27 10.54 6.18
N ALA A 203 10.66 10.18 5.07
CA ALA A 203 10.32 11.10 3.99
C ALA A 203 8.79 11.30 3.90
N LEU A 204 8.31 12.52 4.09
CA LEU A 204 6.94 12.94 3.80
C LEU A 204 6.90 13.55 2.41
N VAL A 205 6.11 12.99 1.51
CA VAL A 205 6.13 13.35 0.08
C VAL A 205 4.75 13.75 -0.40
N GLY A 206 4.64 14.97 -0.91
CA GLY A 206 3.39 15.48 -1.47
C GLY A 206 2.62 16.41 -0.54
N ILE A 207 3.22 16.80 0.59
CA ILE A 207 2.56 17.67 1.59
C ILE A 207 1.95 18.90 0.92
N ASN A 208 0.63 19.07 1.12
CA ASN A 208 -0.18 20.02 0.40
C ASN A 208 -1.30 20.60 1.28
N GLY A 209 -1.70 21.82 0.99
CA GLY A 209 -2.88 22.43 1.60
C GLY A 209 -2.74 22.88 3.05
N PRO A 210 -3.80 23.52 3.57
CA PRO A 210 -3.81 24.14 4.89
C PRO A 210 -4.15 23.18 6.05
N LEU A 211 -4.55 21.94 5.77
CA LEU A 211 -4.83 20.95 6.81
C LEU A 211 -3.53 20.29 7.29
N ASN A 212 -2.56 21.14 7.63
CA ASN A 212 -1.24 20.79 8.12
C ASN A 212 -0.94 21.69 9.33
N PRO A 213 -1.38 21.34 10.54
CA PRO A 213 -1.34 22.24 11.69
C PRO A 213 0.10 22.49 12.18
N ARG A 214 0.30 23.66 12.78
CA ARG A 214 1.60 24.10 13.29
C ARG A 214 2.27 23.08 14.22
N VAL A 215 1.50 22.43 15.08
CA VAL A 215 2.04 21.47 16.05
C VAL A 215 2.69 20.27 15.36
N GLU A 216 2.16 19.85 14.23
CA GLU A 216 2.71 18.76 13.42
C GLU A 216 3.98 19.24 12.70
N ARG A 217 4.01 20.46 12.19
CA ARG A 217 5.23 21.04 11.63
C ARG A 217 6.35 21.16 12.67
N GLU A 218 6.02 21.56 13.89
CA GLU A 218 6.98 21.61 14.99
C GLU A 218 7.53 20.22 15.35
N TYR A 219 6.71 19.16 15.19
CA TYR A 219 7.15 17.78 15.35
C TYR A 219 8.17 17.41 14.26
N VAL A 220 7.88 17.67 13.01
CA VAL A 220 8.76 17.44 11.86
C VAL A 220 10.12 18.13 12.10
N ASP A 221 10.11 19.42 12.46
CA ASP A 221 11.33 20.20 12.64
C ASP A 221 12.21 19.66 13.79
N ARG A 222 11.61 19.19 14.90
CA ARG A 222 12.39 18.71 16.07
C ARG A 222 12.90 17.28 15.91
N THR A 223 12.25 16.46 15.08
CA THR A 223 12.60 15.04 14.89
C THR A 223 13.52 14.81 13.70
N GLY A 224 13.72 15.80 12.85
CA GLY A 224 14.55 15.72 11.65
C GLY A 224 13.88 15.02 10.47
N ILE A 225 12.57 14.76 10.55
CA ILE A 225 11.79 14.21 9.44
C ILE A 225 11.93 15.10 8.22
N GLN A 226 12.09 14.50 7.06
CA GLN A 226 12.32 15.19 5.80
C GLN A 226 11.02 15.39 5.05
N MET A 227 10.65 16.63 4.83
CA MET A 227 9.41 16.99 4.15
C MET A 227 9.69 17.44 2.71
N VAL A 228 8.97 16.88 1.76
CA VAL A 228 8.96 17.23 0.34
C VAL A 228 7.54 17.67 -0.01
N THR A 229 7.34 18.95 -0.13
CA THR A 229 6.03 19.53 -0.42
C THR A 229 5.67 19.40 -1.89
N ILE A 230 4.39 19.61 -2.23
CA ILE A 230 3.94 19.65 -3.63
C ILE A 230 4.67 20.75 -4.43
N TRP A 231 5.05 21.85 -3.78
CA TRP A 231 5.78 22.95 -4.41
C TRP A 231 7.26 22.63 -4.66
N ASP A 232 7.89 21.82 -3.79
CA ASP A 232 9.23 21.28 -4.04
C ASP A 232 9.21 20.34 -5.25
N ILE A 233 8.16 19.51 -5.35
CA ILE A 233 7.97 18.61 -6.49
C ILE A 233 7.74 19.37 -7.79
N ASP A 234 6.94 20.43 -7.76
CA ASP A 234 6.71 21.30 -8.93
C ASP A 234 8.01 21.98 -9.40
N GLU A 235 8.84 22.45 -8.46
CA GLU A 235 10.12 23.10 -8.76
C GLU A 235 11.18 22.10 -9.27
N TRP A 236 11.29 20.92 -8.64
CA TRP A 236 12.36 19.96 -8.95
C TRP A 236 12.03 19.03 -10.11
N GLY A 237 10.75 18.75 -10.30
CA GLY A 237 10.26 17.68 -11.17
C GLY A 237 10.37 16.30 -10.53
N ILE A 238 9.61 15.36 -11.07
CA ILE A 238 9.42 14.02 -10.48
C ILE A 238 10.74 13.24 -10.36
N ASP A 239 11.61 13.30 -11.35
CA ASP A 239 12.83 12.48 -11.36
C ASP A 239 13.78 12.90 -10.23
N LYS A 240 13.99 14.21 -10.04
CA LYS A 240 14.81 14.73 -8.94
C LYS A 240 14.15 14.51 -7.57
N THR A 241 12.82 14.57 -7.51
CA THR A 241 12.09 14.22 -6.28
C THR A 241 12.32 12.77 -5.90
N ILE A 242 12.26 11.85 -6.87
CA ILE A 242 12.56 10.44 -6.64
C ILE A 242 13.97 10.27 -6.10
N GLU A 243 14.98 10.87 -6.76
CA GLU A 243 16.38 10.83 -6.30
C GLU A 243 16.50 11.30 -4.83
N ARG A 244 15.85 12.42 -4.50
CA ARG A 244 15.90 12.97 -3.14
C ARG A 244 15.24 12.06 -2.11
N VAL A 245 14.10 11.47 -2.42
CA VAL A 245 13.40 10.54 -1.51
C VAL A 245 14.21 9.25 -1.31
N LEU A 246 14.84 8.73 -2.37
CA LEU A 246 15.74 7.58 -2.27
C LEU A 246 16.94 7.89 -1.37
N GLU A 247 17.57 9.06 -1.50
CA GLU A 247 18.65 9.49 -0.62
C GLU A 247 18.22 9.54 0.86
N ILE A 248 16.99 9.98 1.14
CA ILE A 248 16.47 10.06 2.52
C ILE A 248 16.20 8.67 3.07
N ALA A 249 15.37 7.88 2.41
CA ALA A 249 14.82 6.67 2.97
C ALA A 249 15.85 5.52 3.02
N TRP A 250 16.85 5.52 2.14
CA TRP A 250 17.90 4.47 2.09
C TRP A 250 19.25 4.90 2.63
N ASP A 251 19.37 6.05 3.33
CA ASP A 251 20.63 6.48 3.93
C ASP A 251 20.98 5.64 5.16
N GLY A 252 21.73 4.56 4.92
CA GLY A 252 22.17 3.64 5.97
C GLY A 252 21.03 2.85 6.62
N THR A 253 19.95 2.63 5.91
CA THR A 253 18.85 1.76 6.35
C THR A 253 18.98 0.36 5.78
N ASP A 254 18.42 -0.63 6.49
CA ASP A 254 18.47 -2.05 6.14
C ASP A 254 17.13 -2.53 5.55
N GLY A 255 16.09 -1.71 5.66
CA GLY A 255 14.78 -1.93 5.05
C GLY A 255 13.93 -0.67 5.03
N VAL A 256 12.96 -0.60 4.12
CA VAL A 256 12.10 0.58 3.92
C VAL A 256 10.64 0.18 3.79
N VAL A 257 9.77 0.86 4.53
CA VAL A 257 8.31 0.73 4.39
C VAL A 257 7.77 1.89 3.57
N LEU A 258 6.96 1.57 2.58
CA LEU A 258 6.27 2.54 1.73
C LEU A 258 4.79 2.62 2.10
N HIS A 259 4.31 3.82 2.28
CA HIS A 259 2.90 4.12 2.50
C HIS A 259 2.41 5.14 1.47
N THR A 260 1.19 4.95 1.01
CA THR A 260 0.48 5.91 0.16
C THR A 260 -0.92 6.12 0.71
N ASP A 261 -1.16 7.30 1.26
CA ASP A 261 -2.51 7.85 1.37
C ASP A 261 -2.97 8.29 -0.02
N LEU A 262 -4.17 7.90 -0.40
CA LEU A 262 -4.69 8.22 -1.72
C LEU A 262 -5.04 9.70 -1.90
N ASP A 263 -5.06 10.48 -0.83
CA ASP A 263 -5.30 11.93 -0.92
C ASP A 263 -4.06 12.74 -1.31
N VAL A 264 -2.88 12.10 -1.38
CA VAL A 264 -1.71 12.70 -2.06
C VAL A 264 -2.02 13.07 -3.51
N LEU A 265 -3.00 12.39 -4.12
CA LEU A 265 -3.47 12.71 -5.46
C LEU A 265 -4.50 13.85 -5.42
N ASP A 266 -4.46 14.71 -6.43
CA ASP A 266 -5.50 15.73 -6.59
C ASP A 266 -6.89 15.11 -6.59
N GLN A 267 -7.82 15.72 -5.85
CA GLN A 267 -9.20 15.23 -5.70
C GLN A 267 -9.95 15.03 -7.03
N GLY A 268 -9.49 15.62 -8.12
CA GLY A 268 -10.02 15.37 -9.45
C GLY A 268 -9.80 13.95 -9.94
N PHE A 269 -8.74 13.29 -9.46
CA PHE A 269 -8.40 11.89 -9.75
C PHE A 269 -8.90 10.93 -8.69
N THR A 270 -8.89 11.31 -7.42
CA THR A 270 -9.27 10.47 -6.27
C THR A 270 -10.40 11.10 -5.46
N THR A 271 -11.59 11.19 -6.04
CA THR A 271 -12.77 11.74 -5.36
C THR A 271 -13.21 10.91 -4.14
N GLY A 272 -12.87 9.63 -4.12
CA GLY A 272 -13.19 8.66 -3.08
C GLY A 272 -12.13 8.52 -2.01
N VAL A 273 -11.74 9.63 -1.40
CA VAL A 273 -10.88 9.67 -0.22
C VAL A 273 -11.58 10.38 0.92
N THR A 274 -11.11 10.20 2.13
CA THR A 274 -11.79 10.73 3.32
C THR A 274 -11.46 12.20 3.57
N THR A 275 -10.26 12.64 3.21
CA THR A 275 -9.78 14.01 3.40
C THR A 275 -9.19 14.57 2.10
N PRO A 276 -10.02 14.84 1.07
CA PRO A 276 -9.52 15.22 -0.25
C PRO A 276 -8.89 16.61 -0.25
N GLU A 277 -7.73 16.73 -0.90
CA GLU A 277 -7.05 17.98 -1.14
C GLU A 277 -7.02 18.37 -2.63
N THR A 278 -6.87 19.67 -2.88
CA THR A 278 -6.79 20.23 -4.23
C THR A 278 -5.34 20.59 -4.55
N GLY A 279 -4.90 20.32 -5.78
CA GLY A 279 -3.54 20.65 -6.22
C GLY A 279 -2.53 19.55 -5.86
N GLY A 280 -2.99 18.33 -5.59
CA GLY A 280 -2.15 17.17 -5.37
C GLY A 280 -1.54 16.59 -6.65
N LEU A 281 -0.89 15.44 -6.52
CA LEU A 281 -0.20 14.76 -7.61
C LEU A 281 -1.17 14.14 -8.62
N THR A 282 -0.69 13.93 -9.83
CA THR A 282 -1.40 13.13 -10.82
C THR A 282 -1.12 11.64 -10.62
N PRO A 283 -2.02 10.73 -11.06
CA PRO A 283 -1.77 9.28 -10.97
C PRO A 283 -0.48 8.85 -11.67
N ARG A 284 -0.07 9.52 -12.75
CA ARG A 284 1.15 9.20 -13.49
C ARG A 284 2.41 9.52 -12.68
N GLU A 285 2.41 10.62 -11.96
CA GLU A 285 3.52 11.01 -11.07
C GLU A 285 3.66 10.01 -9.93
N VAL A 286 2.55 9.69 -9.25
CA VAL A 286 2.54 8.69 -8.16
C VAL A 286 3.01 7.32 -8.66
N ILE A 287 2.52 6.85 -9.84
CA ILE A 287 2.97 5.59 -10.44
C ILE A 287 4.49 5.59 -10.68
N LYS A 288 5.06 6.69 -11.20
CA LYS A 288 6.51 6.79 -11.41
C LYS A 288 7.28 6.65 -10.10
N MET A 289 6.84 7.36 -9.04
CA MET A 289 7.45 7.28 -7.71
C MET A 289 7.37 5.86 -7.14
N ILE A 290 6.18 5.24 -7.13
CA ILE A 290 5.98 3.88 -6.63
C ILE A 290 6.91 2.89 -7.36
N ARG A 291 6.97 2.95 -8.69
CA ARG A 291 7.87 2.10 -9.48
C ARG A 291 9.34 2.26 -9.09
N ALA A 292 9.77 3.49 -8.86
CA ALA A 292 11.15 3.77 -8.47
C ALA A 292 11.45 3.26 -7.06
N PHE A 293 10.59 3.55 -6.09
CA PHE A 293 10.76 3.13 -4.70
C PHE A 293 10.74 1.59 -4.56
N VAL A 294 9.78 0.92 -5.20
CA VAL A 294 9.69 -0.54 -5.18
C VAL A 294 10.90 -1.19 -5.89
N ARG A 295 11.41 -0.57 -6.96
CA ARG A 295 12.62 -1.05 -7.64
C ARG A 295 13.87 -0.93 -6.77
N GLN A 296 13.95 0.11 -5.94
CA GLN A 296 15.03 0.28 -4.97
C GLN A 296 14.98 -0.79 -3.87
N GLY A 297 13.80 -1.31 -3.54
CA GLY A 297 13.63 -2.44 -2.63
C GLY A 297 12.87 -2.05 -1.36
N VAL A 298 11.56 -1.79 -1.45
CA VAL A 298 10.72 -1.65 -0.26
C VAL A 298 10.33 -3.03 0.29
N ASP A 299 10.19 -3.14 1.60
CA ASP A 299 9.91 -4.39 2.31
C ASP A 299 8.43 -4.60 2.61
N ALA A 300 7.66 -3.52 2.65
CA ALA A 300 6.20 -3.55 2.77
C ALA A 300 5.57 -2.33 2.07
N TYR A 301 4.36 -2.51 1.54
CA TYR A 301 3.61 -1.43 0.92
C TYR A 301 2.20 -1.31 1.51
N VAL A 302 1.83 -0.12 1.94
CA VAL A 302 0.50 0.19 2.52
C VAL A 302 -0.21 1.21 1.64
N ILE A 303 -1.51 1.02 1.41
CA ILE A 303 -2.39 1.98 0.72
C ILE A 303 -3.60 2.23 1.61
N THR A 304 -3.89 3.50 1.91
CA THR A 304 -4.94 3.92 2.85
C THR A 304 -5.94 4.90 2.22
N GLU A 305 -6.96 5.23 2.97
CA GLU A 305 -7.96 6.28 2.73
C GLU A 305 -8.84 6.10 1.49
N CYS A 306 -8.90 4.88 0.95
CA CYS A 306 -9.82 4.56 -0.13
C CYS A 306 -11.27 4.48 0.37
N SER A 307 -12.08 5.52 0.09
CA SER A 307 -13.50 5.58 0.47
C SER A 307 -14.42 5.55 -0.74
N SER A 308 -14.88 4.37 -1.13
CA SER A 308 -15.80 4.19 -2.26
C SER A 308 -17.17 4.82 -2.08
N VAL A 309 -17.54 5.18 -0.84
CA VAL A 309 -18.83 5.85 -0.54
C VAL A 309 -18.97 7.18 -1.28
N TYR A 310 -17.86 7.87 -1.50
CA TYR A 310 -17.81 9.16 -2.21
C TYR A 310 -17.34 9.04 -3.65
N ASP A 311 -17.20 7.83 -4.16
CA ASP A 311 -16.64 7.56 -5.48
C ASP A 311 -17.51 6.60 -6.31
N PRO A 312 -18.66 7.06 -6.81
CA PRO A 312 -19.55 6.22 -7.64
C PRO A 312 -18.86 5.64 -8.88
N ALA A 313 -17.78 6.28 -9.35
CA ALA A 313 -17.02 5.84 -10.50
C ALA A 313 -15.83 4.92 -10.14
N ASN A 314 -15.63 4.64 -8.85
CA ASN A 314 -14.51 3.84 -8.32
C ASN A 314 -13.11 4.35 -8.77
N LYS A 315 -12.92 5.65 -8.92
CA LYS A 315 -11.66 6.24 -9.35
C LYS A 315 -10.54 5.95 -8.36
N ALA A 316 -10.76 6.22 -7.07
CA ALA A 316 -9.78 6.00 -6.01
C ALA A 316 -9.40 4.51 -5.92
N ALA A 317 -10.38 3.61 -5.91
CA ALA A 317 -10.11 2.17 -5.89
C ALA A 317 -9.34 1.70 -7.15
N ARG A 318 -9.61 2.25 -8.33
CA ARG A 318 -8.86 1.95 -9.56
C ARG A 318 -7.44 2.49 -9.52
N VAL A 319 -7.23 3.68 -8.95
CA VAL A 319 -5.88 4.21 -8.74
C VAL A 319 -5.11 3.31 -7.76
N ALA A 320 -5.67 3.00 -6.60
CA ALA A 320 -5.07 2.08 -5.63
C ALA A 320 -4.72 0.73 -6.25
N THR A 321 -5.65 0.15 -7.01
CA THR A 321 -5.41 -1.09 -7.76
C THR A 321 -4.22 -0.95 -8.71
N ARG A 322 -4.15 0.15 -9.47
CA ARG A 322 -3.05 0.38 -10.40
C ARG A 322 -1.71 0.52 -9.66
N LEU A 323 -1.66 1.23 -8.54
CA LEU A 323 -0.44 1.36 -7.72
C LEU A 323 0.04 0.00 -7.21
N ALA A 324 -0.87 -0.83 -6.70
CA ALA A 324 -0.54 -2.19 -6.25
C ALA A 324 -0.05 -3.08 -7.41
N LEU A 325 -0.70 -3.02 -8.57
CA LEU A 325 -0.29 -3.79 -9.76
C LEU A 325 1.09 -3.37 -10.27
N ASP A 326 1.39 -2.07 -10.28
CA ASP A 326 2.71 -1.57 -10.66
C ASP A 326 3.79 -1.99 -9.66
N ALA A 327 3.51 -1.95 -8.36
CA ALA A 327 4.42 -2.46 -7.33
C ALA A 327 4.71 -3.96 -7.52
N LEU A 328 3.68 -4.77 -7.74
CA LEU A 328 3.82 -6.20 -8.03
C LEU A 328 4.56 -6.46 -9.35
N GLY A 329 4.30 -5.66 -10.39
CA GLY A 329 4.99 -5.75 -11.67
C GLY A 329 6.50 -5.52 -11.54
N VAL A 330 6.90 -4.50 -10.75
CA VAL A 330 8.31 -4.25 -10.44
C VAL A 330 8.93 -5.41 -9.64
N ARG A 331 8.22 -5.92 -8.63
CA ARG A 331 8.70 -7.06 -7.82
C ARG A 331 8.86 -8.32 -8.65
N ALA A 332 7.94 -8.59 -9.57
CA ALA A 332 7.97 -9.76 -10.45
C ALA A 332 9.06 -9.68 -11.53
N ASN A 333 9.32 -8.49 -12.06
CA ASN A 333 10.33 -8.26 -13.08
C ASN A 333 11.00 -6.90 -12.92
N PRO A 334 11.98 -6.77 -11.99
CA PRO A 334 12.68 -5.50 -11.72
C PRO A 334 13.43 -4.93 -12.95
N ALA A 335 13.90 -5.81 -13.83
CA ALA A 335 14.57 -5.45 -15.09
C ALA A 335 13.59 -5.15 -16.24
N GLY A 336 12.32 -5.42 -16.05
CA GLY A 336 11.28 -5.18 -17.05
C GLY A 336 11.23 -3.72 -17.45
N THR A 337 11.09 -3.50 -18.77
CA THR A 337 11.14 -2.19 -19.41
C THR A 337 9.87 -1.37 -19.22
N GLY A 338 9.28 -1.39 -18.05
CA GLY A 338 8.47 -0.24 -17.71
C GLY A 338 9.40 0.97 -17.82
N ARG A 339 9.49 1.59 -19.01
CA ARG A 339 10.24 2.83 -19.17
C ARG A 339 9.76 3.78 -18.09
N VAL A 340 10.64 4.00 -17.11
CA VAL A 340 10.49 5.07 -16.15
C VAL A 340 10.59 6.37 -16.87
#